data_787abd0eb19916feeda183912960d0c6
#
_entry.id   787abd0eb19916feeda183912960d0c6
#
_cell.length_a   1.000
_cell.length_b   1.000
_cell.length_c   1.000
_cell.angle_alpha   90.00
_cell.angle_beta   90.00
_cell.angle_gamma   90.00
#
_symmetry.space_group_name_H-M   'P 1'
#
loop_
_entity.id
_entity.type
_entity.pdbx_description
1 polymer ?
#
loop_
_entity_poly.entity_id
_entity_poly.type
_entity_poly.pdbx_seq_one_letter_code
_entity_poly.pdbx_strand_id
1 'polypeptide(L)'
;MIEKEIHSKFLNETMTLKIYQPESFSPLQKYNICIMQDGEDYYQVGRLATVSDHLHENFEIESTIFVGIHYIDRFDRRKKYHPAGEQNEAYIKFLAHEVVSFIDEFLPSLHMGQTRTLMGDSLAGTLALMTAWKYPNTFGNVIMQSPLVDEKVLRTVKNSTKDHEALTIYHTIGTEETDVPVTDGSIIDFITPNRKLHEVLKRKNLTYHYKEMEDGQHTWKYWQQDLPHALRTMFQ
;
A
#
# COMPACT_ATOMS: atom_id res chain seq x y z
N MET A 1 -7.42 -18.68 -2.38
CA MET A 1 -7.00 -17.51 -3.20
C MET A 1 -7.69 -17.58 -4.55
N ILE A 2 -8.17 -16.44 -5.06
CA ILE A 2 -8.89 -16.34 -6.35
C ILE A 2 -8.06 -15.45 -7.27
N GLU A 3 -7.86 -15.87 -8.53
CA GLU A 3 -7.20 -15.04 -9.53
C GLU A 3 -8.23 -14.45 -10.49
N LYS A 4 -8.08 -13.19 -10.82
CA LYS A 4 -8.90 -12.45 -11.78
C LYS A 4 -8.02 -11.59 -12.66
N GLU A 5 -8.44 -11.42 -13.91
CA GLU A 5 -7.75 -10.58 -14.88
C GLU A 5 -8.58 -9.34 -15.21
N ILE A 6 -7.92 -8.19 -15.30
CA ILE A 6 -8.49 -6.94 -15.77
C ILE A 6 -7.67 -6.47 -16.96
N HIS A 7 -8.30 -6.29 -18.12
CA HIS A 7 -7.65 -5.59 -19.23
C HIS A 7 -7.74 -4.08 -18.98
N SER A 8 -6.60 -3.49 -18.62
CA SER A 8 -6.51 -2.06 -18.34
C SER A 8 -6.48 -1.24 -19.64
N LYS A 9 -7.42 -0.31 -19.78
CA LYS A 9 -7.43 0.67 -20.86
C LYS A 9 -6.35 1.74 -20.68
N PHE A 10 -6.01 2.07 -19.41
CA PHE A 10 -4.98 3.06 -19.11
C PHE A 10 -3.56 2.54 -19.40
N LEU A 11 -3.32 1.26 -19.16
CA LEU A 11 -2.02 0.62 -19.36
C LEU A 11 -1.91 -0.07 -20.72
N ASN A 12 -3.04 -0.39 -21.35
CA ASN A 12 -3.15 -1.20 -22.55
C ASN A 12 -2.51 -2.59 -22.38
N GLU A 13 -2.72 -3.19 -21.22
CA GLU A 13 -2.24 -4.53 -20.85
C GLU A 13 -3.22 -5.23 -19.90
N THR A 14 -3.08 -6.55 -19.78
CA THR A 14 -3.88 -7.34 -18.83
C THR A 14 -3.13 -7.47 -17.52
N MET A 15 -3.80 -7.09 -16.42
CA MET A 15 -3.29 -7.15 -15.05
C MET A 15 -3.99 -8.26 -14.28
N THR A 16 -3.22 -9.06 -13.54
CA THR A 16 -3.75 -10.12 -12.67
C THR A 16 -3.93 -9.61 -11.26
N LEU A 17 -5.11 -9.83 -10.71
CA LEU A 17 -5.44 -9.60 -9.31
C LEU A 17 -5.52 -10.93 -8.57
N LYS A 18 -4.76 -11.09 -7.50
CA LYS A 18 -4.84 -12.23 -6.57
C LYS A 18 -5.64 -11.81 -5.34
N ILE A 19 -6.79 -12.42 -5.14
CA ILE A 19 -7.74 -12.05 -4.10
C ILE A 19 -7.71 -13.11 -3.01
N TYR A 20 -7.40 -12.69 -1.79
CA TYR A 20 -7.45 -13.49 -0.60
C TYR A 20 -8.65 -13.10 0.26
N GLN A 21 -9.52 -14.04 0.49
CA GLN A 21 -10.66 -13.94 1.41
C GLN A 21 -10.30 -14.69 2.69
N PRO A 22 -10.57 -14.14 3.89
CA PRO A 22 -10.31 -14.84 5.13
C PRO A 22 -11.12 -16.14 5.22
N GLU A 23 -10.67 -17.11 6.02
CA GLU A 23 -11.38 -18.39 6.17
C GLU A 23 -12.84 -18.23 6.63
N SER A 24 -13.11 -17.17 7.41
CA SER A 24 -14.46 -16.79 7.88
C SER A 24 -15.31 -16.06 6.83
N PHE A 25 -14.90 -16.01 5.56
CA PHE A 25 -15.59 -15.27 4.50
C PHE A 25 -17.06 -15.70 4.35
N SER A 26 -17.94 -14.69 4.29
CA SER A 26 -19.37 -14.86 3.95
C SER A 26 -19.80 -13.83 2.91
N PRO A 27 -20.48 -14.24 1.81
CA PRO A 27 -20.97 -13.28 0.81
C PRO A 27 -22.08 -12.36 1.34
N LEU A 28 -22.64 -12.65 2.52
CA LEU A 28 -23.67 -11.84 3.18
C LEU A 28 -23.08 -10.73 4.05
N GLN A 29 -21.76 -10.75 4.25
CA GLN A 29 -21.04 -9.77 5.07
C GLN A 29 -20.35 -8.74 4.15
N LYS A 30 -20.16 -7.53 4.65
CA LYS A 30 -19.37 -6.48 3.98
C LYS A 30 -17.95 -6.43 4.53
N TYR A 31 -17.02 -6.05 3.68
CA TYR A 31 -15.58 -6.11 3.95
C TYR A 31 -14.87 -4.80 3.67
N ASN A 32 -13.88 -4.49 4.48
CA ASN A 32 -12.79 -3.59 4.11
C ASN A 32 -11.97 -4.24 2.99
N ILE A 33 -11.40 -3.43 2.11
CA ILE A 33 -10.58 -3.92 1.00
C ILE A 33 -9.17 -3.34 1.13
N CYS A 34 -8.18 -4.22 1.22
CA CYS A 34 -6.76 -3.86 1.20
C CYS A 34 -6.16 -4.21 -0.16
N ILE A 35 -5.81 -3.21 -0.95
CA ILE A 35 -5.19 -3.37 -2.26
C ILE A 35 -3.67 -3.23 -2.09
N MET A 36 -2.96 -4.32 -2.31
CA MET A 36 -1.52 -4.41 -2.10
C MET A 36 -0.77 -4.32 -3.42
N GLN A 37 0.22 -3.49 -3.45
CA GLN A 37 1.25 -3.50 -4.48
C GLN A 37 2.37 -4.46 -4.03
N ASP A 38 3.11 -5.06 -4.96
CA ASP A 38 4.00 -6.19 -4.68
C ASP A 38 3.25 -7.38 -4.05
N GLY A 39 2.02 -7.61 -4.49
CA GLY A 39 1.08 -8.54 -3.86
C GLY A 39 1.59 -9.97 -3.71
N GLU A 40 2.37 -10.48 -4.66
CA GLU A 40 2.97 -11.81 -4.56
C GLU A 40 3.94 -11.91 -3.38
N ASP A 41 4.76 -10.87 -3.16
CA ASP A 41 5.73 -10.84 -2.06
C ASP A 41 5.02 -10.79 -0.71
N TYR A 42 3.91 -10.04 -0.59
CA TYR A 42 3.07 -10.04 0.61
C TYR A 42 2.49 -11.42 0.90
N TYR A 43 2.04 -12.15 -0.11
CA TYR A 43 1.48 -13.49 0.09
C TYR A 43 2.56 -14.52 0.42
N GLN A 44 3.68 -14.54 -0.32
CA GLN A 44 4.71 -15.55 -0.18
C GLN A 44 5.68 -15.26 0.96
N VAL A 45 6.28 -14.07 0.96
CA VAL A 45 7.31 -13.69 1.94
C VAL A 45 6.67 -13.08 3.18
N GLY A 46 5.70 -12.20 3.01
CA GLY A 46 4.93 -11.57 4.09
C GLY A 46 4.03 -12.54 4.85
N ARG A 47 3.70 -13.71 4.26
CA ARG A 47 2.76 -14.70 4.82
C ARG A 47 1.41 -14.10 5.20
N LEU A 48 0.96 -13.13 4.41
CA LEU A 48 -0.21 -12.34 4.70
C LEU A 48 -1.45 -13.20 5.00
N ALA A 49 -1.68 -14.28 4.23
CA ALA A 49 -2.83 -15.15 4.44
C ALA A 49 -2.86 -15.71 5.87
N THR A 50 -1.74 -16.29 6.33
CA THR A 50 -1.61 -16.81 7.70
C THR A 50 -1.80 -15.73 8.76
N VAL A 51 -1.23 -14.54 8.54
CA VAL A 51 -1.36 -13.40 9.45
C VAL A 51 -2.81 -12.93 9.50
N SER A 52 -3.46 -12.80 8.34
CA SER A 52 -4.86 -12.40 8.22
C SER A 52 -5.80 -13.36 8.95
N ASP A 53 -5.66 -14.68 8.72
CA ASP A 53 -6.51 -15.67 9.37
C ASP A 53 -6.38 -15.63 10.88
N HIS A 54 -5.13 -15.57 11.37
CA HIS A 54 -4.88 -15.46 12.82
C HIS A 54 -5.54 -14.20 13.43
N LEU A 55 -5.42 -13.05 12.76
CA LEU A 55 -6.01 -11.79 13.27
C LEU A 55 -7.55 -11.82 13.22
N HIS A 56 -8.15 -12.40 12.18
CA HIS A 56 -9.59 -12.54 12.08
C HIS A 56 -10.16 -13.53 13.11
N GLU A 57 -9.51 -14.69 13.30
CA GLU A 57 -9.91 -15.70 14.29
C GLU A 57 -9.92 -15.16 15.73
N ASN A 58 -8.98 -14.25 16.03
CA ASN A 58 -8.88 -13.61 17.34
C ASN A 58 -9.69 -12.31 17.46
N PHE A 59 -10.44 -11.92 16.42
CA PHE A 59 -11.21 -10.68 16.38
C PHE A 59 -10.34 -9.41 16.59
N GLU A 60 -9.10 -9.46 16.12
CA GLU A 60 -8.15 -8.39 16.28
C GLU A 60 -8.21 -7.35 15.13
N ILE A 61 -8.84 -7.74 14.02
CA ILE A 61 -9.13 -6.85 12.88
C ILE A 61 -10.55 -7.04 12.38
N GLU A 62 -11.12 -5.97 11.81
CA GLU A 62 -12.38 -6.02 11.08
C GLU A 62 -12.27 -6.89 9.82
N SER A 63 -13.43 -7.38 9.36
CA SER A 63 -13.52 -8.22 8.16
C SER A 63 -12.89 -7.54 6.94
N THR A 64 -11.78 -8.09 6.47
CA THR A 64 -10.94 -7.49 5.42
C THR A 64 -10.61 -8.52 4.34
N ILE A 65 -10.77 -8.13 3.07
CA ILE A 65 -10.31 -8.88 1.88
C ILE A 65 -9.04 -8.22 1.37
N PHE A 66 -8.05 -9.02 1.01
CA PHE A 66 -6.78 -8.57 0.47
C PHE A 66 -6.69 -8.84 -1.02
N VAL A 67 -6.35 -7.82 -1.80
CA VAL A 67 -6.23 -7.86 -3.26
C VAL A 67 -4.80 -7.50 -3.64
N GLY A 68 -4.02 -8.50 -4.01
CA GLY A 68 -2.63 -8.33 -4.44
C GLY A 68 -2.52 -8.09 -5.93
N ILE A 69 -1.77 -7.07 -6.32
CA ILE A 69 -1.37 -6.79 -7.70
C ILE A 69 0.15 -6.88 -7.75
N HIS A 70 0.69 -7.58 -8.74
CA HIS A 70 2.13 -7.76 -8.87
C HIS A 70 2.63 -7.27 -10.22
N TYR A 71 3.89 -6.94 -10.28
CA TYR A 71 4.60 -6.50 -11.49
C TYR A 71 5.14 -7.72 -12.28
N ILE A 72 5.53 -7.50 -13.54
CA ILE A 72 6.14 -8.54 -14.36
C ILE A 72 7.61 -8.74 -13.98
N ASP A 73 8.35 -7.64 -13.87
CA ASP A 73 9.75 -7.62 -13.46
C ASP A 73 10.13 -6.29 -12.78
N ARG A 74 11.37 -6.18 -12.32
CA ARG A 74 11.87 -4.97 -11.64
C ARG A 74 11.80 -3.68 -12.48
N PHE A 75 11.87 -3.80 -13.81
CA PHE A 75 11.81 -2.64 -14.71
C PHE A 75 10.36 -2.19 -14.89
N ASP A 76 9.44 -3.14 -15.06
CA ASP A 76 8.01 -2.91 -15.08
C ASP A 76 7.54 -2.26 -13.76
N ARG A 77 7.99 -2.79 -12.61
CA ARG A 77 7.75 -2.20 -11.29
C ARG A 77 8.19 -0.73 -11.24
N ARG A 78 9.42 -0.42 -11.69
CA ARG A 78 9.93 0.95 -11.68
C ARG A 78 9.14 1.88 -12.60
N LYS A 79 8.75 1.43 -13.81
CA LYS A 79 7.93 2.21 -14.75
C LYS A 79 6.57 2.59 -14.15
N LYS A 80 5.93 1.66 -13.45
CA LYS A 80 4.58 1.82 -12.90
C LYS A 80 4.58 2.52 -11.54
N TYR A 81 5.53 2.20 -10.66
CA TYR A 81 5.47 2.63 -9.26
C TYR A 81 6.27 3.89 -8.96
N HIS A 82 7.39 4.11 -9.67
CA HIS A 82 8.22 5.28 -9.40
C HIS A 82 7.51 6.57 -9.81
N PRO A 83 7.51 7.63 -8.96
CA PRO A 83 6.85 8.91 -9.27
C PRO A 83 7.28 9.55 -10.60
N ALA A 84 8.51 9.28 -11.07
CA ALA A 84 9.00 9.68 -12.39
C ALA A 84 8.89 8.57 -13.45
N GLY A 85 8.24 7.45 -13.15
CA GLY A 85 8.03 6.35 -14.08
C GLY A 85 7.09 6.74 -15.24
N GLU A 86 7.39 6.27 -16.43
CA GLU A 86 6.64 6.64 -17.64
C GLU A 86 5.17 6.19 -17.63
N GLN A 87 4.86 5.12 -16.88
CA GLN A 87 3.51 4.57 -16.73
C GLN A 87 2.88 4.87 -15.36
N ASN A 88 3.56 5.63 -14.48
CA ASN A 88 3.09 5.87 -13.13
C ASN A 88 1.70 6.53 -13.08
N GLU A 89 1.48 7.54 -13.89
CA GLU A 89 0.19 8.23 -13.97
C GLU A 89 -0.92 7.31 -14.49
N ALA A 90 -0.63 6.47 -15.49
CA ALA A 90 -1.56 5.49 -16.03
C ALA A 90 -1.88 4.41 -15.00
N TYR A 91 -0.87 3.95 -14.24
CA TYR A 91 -1.05 2.95 -13.21
C TYR A 91 -1.88 3.47 -12.01
N ILE A 92 -1.66 4.71 -11.60
CA ILE A 92 -2.50 5.37 -10.58
C ILE A 92 -3.96 5.46 -11.03
N LYS A 93 -4.21 5.78 -12.33
CA LYS A 93 -5.58 5.78 -12.89
C LYS A 93 -6.17 4.37 -12.97
N PHE A 94 -5.37 3.39 -13.33
CA PHE A 94 -5.78 1.98 -13.30
C PHE A 94 -6.29 1.59 -11.91
N LEU A 95 -5.52 1.88 -10.85
CA LEU A 95 -5.94 1.61 -9.48
C LEU A 95 -7.24 2.33 -9.12
N ALA A 96 -7.29 3.63 -9.39
CA ALA A 96 -8.41 4.48 -8.92
C ALA A 96 -9.72 4.25 -9.66
N HIS A 97 -9.68 3.83 -10.92
CA HIS A 97 -10.87 3.76 -11.76
C HIS A 97 -11.22 2.33 -12.21
N GLU A 98 -10.22 1.51 -12.56
CA GLU A 98 -10.48 0.17 -13.09
C GLU A 98 -10.49 -0.88 -11.97
N VAL A 99 -9.48 -0.88 -11.09
CA VAL A 99 -9.41 -1.81 -9.95
C VAL A 99 -10.56 -1.55 -8.97
N VAL A 100 -10.82 -0.29 -8.63
CA VAL A 100 -11.93 0.06 -7.71
C VAL A 100 -13.28 -0.36 -8.29
N SER A 101 -13.55 -0.07 -9.58
CA SER A 101 -14.80 -0.49 -10.22
C SER A 101 -14.97 -2.01 -10.23
N PHE A 102 -13.88 -2.74 -10.54
CA PHE A 102 -13.90 -4.20 -10.50
C PHE A 102 -14.16 -4.74 -9.09
N ILE A 103 -13.50 -4.18 -8.06
CA ILE A 103 -13.69 -4.56 -6.67
C ILE A 103 -15.12 -4.34 -6.24
N ASP A 104 -15.69 -3.19 -6.56
CA ASP A 104 -17.05 -2.81 -6.17
C ASP A 104 -18.12 -3.68 -6.85
N GLU A 105 -17.83 -4.20 -8.05
CA GLU A 105 -18.73 -5.12 -8.76
C GLU A 105 -18.56 -6.58 -8.27
N PHE A 106 -17.31 -7.00 -8.02
CA PHE A 106 -17.00 -8.41 -7.80
C PHE A 106 -16.99 -8.83 -6.32
N LEU A 107 -16.62 -7.91 -5.40
CA LEU A 107 -16.47 -8.21 -3.97
C LEU A 107 -17.57 -7.53 -3.14
N PRO A 108 -17.97 -8.13 -2.00
CA PRO A 108 -18.94 -7.52 -1.09
C PRO A 108 -18.30 -6.37 -0.29
N SER A 109 -17.84 -5.32 -0.99
CA SER A 109 -17.23 -4.13 -0.41
C SER A 109 -18.27 -3.16 0.17
N LEU A 110 -17.83 -2.24 1.03
CA LEU A 110 -18.66 -1.17 1.58
C LEU A 110 -18.83 0.02 0.61
N HIS A 111 -18.16 0.02 -0.53
CA HIS A 111 -18.17 1.08 -1.54
C HIS A 111 -17.77 2.48 -1.02
N MET A 112 -17.00 2.55 0.05
CA MET A 112 -16.57 3.79 0.71
C MET A 112 -15.06 3.93 0.65
N GLY A 113 -14.56 5.16 0.44
CA GLY A 113 -13.12 5.43 0.43
C GLY A 113 -12.42 5.03 1.73
N GLN A 114 -13.06 5.29 2.88
CA GLN A 114 -12.54 4.97 4.21
C GLN A 114 -12.36 3.47 4.47
N THR A 115 -12.97 2.62 3.66
CA THR A 115 -12.84 1.17 3.76
C THR A 115 -11.92 0.56 2.68
N ARG A 116 -11.26 1.42 1.89
CA ARG A 116 -10.25 1.02 0.89
C ARG A 116 -8.88 1.48 1.33
N THR A 117 -8.01 0.50 1.55
CA THR A 117 -6.61 0.68 1.94
C THR A 117 -5.70 0.38 0.77
N LEU A 118 -4.71 1.23 0.53
CA LEU A 118 -3.57 0.92 -0.33
C LEU A 118 -2.38 0.52 0.55
N MET A 119 -1.72 -0.59 0.20
CA MET A 119 -0.58 -1.10 0.95
C MET A 119 0.61 -1.41 0.04
N GLY A 120 1.81 -1.14 0.52
CA GLY A 120 3.05 -1.48 -0.18
C GLY A 120 4.30 -1.24 0.64
N ASP A 121 5.38 -1.90 0.25
CA ASP A 121 6.72 -1.71 0.78
C ASP A 121 7.60 -0.94 -0.19
N SER A 122 8.63 -0.26 0.32
CA SER A 122 9.62 0.43 -0.51
C SER A 122 8.96 1.33 -1.57
N LEU A 123 9.25 1.14 -2.84
CA LEU A 123 8.66 1.87 -3.95
C LEU A 123 7.14 1.67 -4.07
N ALA A 124 6.63 0.49 -3.68
CA ALA A 124 5.19 0.22 -3.63
C ALA A 124 4.49 1.03 -2.53
N GLY A 125 5.16 1.25 -1.39
CA GLY A 125 4.68 2.15 -0.33
C GLY A 125 4.59 3.60 -0.81
N THR A 126 5.56 4.05 -1.61
CA THR A 126 5.52 5.37 -2.27
C THR A 126 4.30 5.50 -3.18
N LEU A 127 4.07 4.49 -4.02
CA LEU A 127 2.91 4.46 -4.91
C LEU A 127 1.59 4.50 -4.14
N ALA A 128 1.47 3.71 -3.05
CA ALA A 128 0.28 3.71 -2.20
C ALA A 128 -0.01 5.11 -1.66
N LEU A 129 0.99 5.78 -1.08
CA LEU A 129 0.86 7.16 -0.61
C LEU A 129 0.45 8.12 -1.73
N MET A 130 1.17 8.12 -2.86
CA MET A 130 0.92 9.06 -3.96
C MET A 130 -0.45 8.85 -4.60
N THR A 131 -0.92 7.61 -4.67
CA THR A 131 -2.26 7.29 -5.19
C THR A 131 -3.36 7.80 -4.27
N ALA A 132 -3.30 7.49 -2.97
CA ALA A 132 -4.28 7.98 -1.99
C ALA A 132 -4.22 9.52 -1.88
N TRP A 133 -3.02 10.10 -1.93
CA TRP A 133 -2.83 11.55 -1.91
C TRP A 133 -3.51 12.24 -3.10
N LYS A 134 -3.53 11.58 -4.25
CA LYS A 134 -4.21 12.08 -5.46
C LYS A 134 -5.71 11.86 -5.42
N TYR A 135 -6.16 10.74 -4.84
CA TYR A 135 -7.56 10.29 -4.79
C TYR A 135 -8.03 10.02 -3.35
N PRO A 136 -8.02 11.05 -2.44
CA PRO A 136 -8.29 10.84 -1.01
C PRO A 136 -9.73 10.39 -0.71
N ASN A 137 -10.68 10.67 -1.61
CA ASN A 137 -12.06 10.21 -1.46
C ASN A 137 -12.27 8.77 -1.98
N THR A 138 -11.31 8.23 -2.71
CA THR A 138 -11.36 6.87 -3.26
C THR A 138 -10.64 5.88 -2.35
N PHE A 139 -9.51 6.30 -1.79
CA PHE A 139 -8.68 5.53 -0.87
C PHE A 139 -8.47 6.34 0.41
N GLY A 140 -9.12 5.91 1.49
CA GLY A 140 -9.04 6.59 2.78
C GLY A 140 -7.88 6.12 3.65
N ASN A 141 -7.25 4.99 3.31
CA ASN A 141 -6.22 4.39 4.14
C ASN A 141 -4.95 4.03 3.36
N VAL A 142 -3.80 4.21 4.00
CA VAL A 142 -2.48 3.89 3.44
C VAL A 142 -1.65 3.12 4.46
N ILE A 143 -1.09 1.99 4.07
CA ILE A 143 -0.02 1.31 4.78
C ILE A 143 1.24 1.38 3.92
N MET A 144 2.27 2.06 4.40
CA MET A 144 3.55 2.15 3.71
C MET A 144 4.70 1.69 4.62
N GLN A 145 5.38 0.64 4.19
CA GLN A 145 6.54 0.08 4.88
C GLN A 145 7.80 0.52 4.15
N SER A 146 8.64 1.31 4.82
CA SER A 146 9.91 1.84 4.28
C SER A 146 9.77 2.47 2.89
N PRO A 147 8.85 3.44 2.66
CA PRO A 147 8.64 3.99 1.32
C PRO A 147 9.90 4.68 0.77
N LEU A 148 10.11 4.60 -0.54
CA LEU A 148 11.12 5.42 -1.23
C LEU A 148 10.63 6.87 -1.28
N VAL A 149 11.33 7.75 -0.59
CA VAL A 149 10.98 9.17 -0.48
C VAL A 149 12.01 10.02 -1.19
N ASP A 150 11.64 10.60 -2.33
CA ASP A 150 12.44 11.57 -3.06
C ASP A 150 11.91 13.00 -2.88
N GLU A 151 12.63 13.97 -3.45
CA GLU A 151 12.23 15.38 -3.41
C GLU A 151 10.88 15.65 -4.10
N LYS A 152 10.47 14.81 -5.06
CA LYS A 152 9.18 14.95 -5.73
C LYS A 152 8.05 14.53 -4.77
N VAL A 153 8.22 13.43 -4.06
CA VAL A 153 7.28 12.97 -3.03
C VAL A 153 7.13 14.03 -1.95
N LEU A 154 8.25 14.49 -1.37
CA LEU A 154 8.23 15.52 -0.32
C LEU A 154 7.52 16.80 -0.76
N ARG A 155 7.83 17.31 -1.95
CA ARG A 155 7.19 18.52 -2.50
C ARG A 155 5.71 18.31 -2.75
N THR A 156 5.31 17.17 -3.28
CA THR A 156 3.90 16.86 -3.56
C THR A 156 3.08 16.81 -2.27
N VAL A 157 3.58 16.13 -1.24
CA VAL A 157 2.88 16.04 0.06
C VAL A 157 2.86 17.40 0.76
N LYS A 158 3.99 18.11 0.80
CA LYS A 158 4.12 19.42 1.45
C LYS A 158 3.21 20.48 0.85
N ASN A 159 3.18 20.59 -0.49
CA ASN A 159 2.53 21.67 -1.21
C ASN A 159 1.06 21.38 -1.58
N SER A 160 0.54 20.23 -1.21
CA SER A 160 -0.86 19.91 -1.49
C SER A 160 -1.80 20.88 -0.77
N THR A 161 -2.74 21.41 -1.52
CA THR A 161 -3.86 22.23 -1.05
C THR A 161 -5.17 21.44 -0.91
N LYS A 162 -5.15 20.15 -1.29
CA LYS A 162 -6.31 19.27 -1.12
C LYS A 162 -6.55 18.99 0.35
N ASP A 163 -7.80 18.77 0.69
CA ASP A 163 -8.18 18.23 1.97
C ASP A 163 -7.82 16.73 2.04
N HIS A 164 -7.11 16.35 3.08
CA HIS A 164 -6.70 14.98 3.37
C HIS A 164 -7.15 14.53 4.76
N GLU A 165 -8.09 15.25 5.40
CA GLU A 165 -8.58 14.95 6.75
C GLU A 165 -9.13 13.52 6.87
N ALA A 166 -9.74 13.01 5.80
CA ALA A 166 -10.28 11.66 5.76
C ALA A 166 -9.21 10.54 5.60
N LEU A 167 -7.93 10.90 5.40
CA LEU A 167 -6.87 9.91 5.28
C LEU A 167 -6.38 9.41 6.64
N THR A 168 -6.19 8.09 6.71
CA THR A 168 -5.43 7.43 7.77
C THR A 168 -4.18 6.82 7.16
N ILE A 169 -3.00 7.13 7.71
CA ILE A 169 -1.72 6.66 7.18
C ILE A 169 -0.94 5.93 8.27
N TYR A 170 -0.55 4.69 7.98
CA TYR A 170 0.46 3.95 8.72
C TYR A 170 1.78 4.02 7.96
N HIS A 171 2.83 4.47 8.64
CA HIS A 171 4.16 4.65 8.08
C HIS A 171 5.21 4.03 8.98
N THR A 172 5.96 3.06 8.49
CA THR A 172 7.08 2.48 9.22
C THR A 172 8.39 2.56 8.43
N ILE A 173 9.52 2.61 9.13
CA ILE A 173 10.87 2.64 8.58
C ILE A 173 11.85 1.97 9.56
N GLY A 174 12.84 1.28 9.04
CA GLY A 174 13.92 0.71 9.85
C GLY A 174 15.02 1.73 10.17
N THR A 175 15.58 1.70 11.39
CA THR A 175 16.62 2.65 11.80
C THR A 175 17.96 2.43 11.11
N GLU A 176 18.22 1.21 10.58
CA GLU A 176 19.43 0.85 9.86
C GLU A 176 19.31 0.97 8.33
N GLU A 177 18.28 1.67 7.83
CA GLU A 177 18.07 1.85 6.40
C GLU A 177 18.88 3.06 5.84
N THR A 178 20.18 3.11 6.15
CA THR A 178 21.09 4.20 5.75
C THR A 178 21.77 3.96 4.39
N ASP A 179 22.00 2.69 4.03
CA ASP A 179 22.77 2.28 2.86
C ASP A 179 22.04 1.19 2.09
N VAL A 180 20.90 1.54 1.50
CA VAL A 180 20.00 0.60 0.83
C VAL A 180 20.31 0.51 -0.66
N PRO A 181 20.67 -0.68 -1.19
CA PRO A 181 20.81 -0.88 -2.63
C PRO A 181 19.45 -0.82 -3.33
N VAL A 182 19.33 0.00 -4.38
CA VAL A 182 18.11 0.12 -5.17
C VAL A 182 18.25 -0.45 -6.58
N THR A 183 17.14 -0.54 -7.31
CA THR A 183 17.03 -1.24 -8.59
C THR A 183 18.00 -0.78 -9.68
N ASP A 184 18.44 0.48 -9.66
CA ASP A 184 19.41 1.02 -10.64
C ASP A 184 20.88 0.79 -10.23
N GLY A 185 21.10 0.10 -9.11
CA GLY A 185 22.44 -0.22 -8.59
C GLY A 185 23.03 0.87 -7.69
N SER A 186 22.34 1.97 -7.47
CA SER A 186 22.78 2.97 -6.50
C SER A 186 22.49 2.54 -5.07
N ILE A 187 23.19 3.15 -4.13
CA ILE A 187 22.98 2.97 -2.69
C ILE A 187 22.42 4.30 -2.16
N ILE A 188 21.30 4.24 -1.49
CA ILE A 188 20.62 5.44 -0.98
C ILE A 188 20.22 5.30 0.48
N ASP A 189 20.16 6.44 1.16
CA ASP A 189 19.62 6.56 2.51
C ASP A 189 18.10 6.66 2.46
N PHE A 190 17.42 5.72 3.11
CA PHE A 190 15.96 5.73 3.25
C PHE A 190 15.51 6.42 4.53
N ILE A 191 16.26 6.29 5.64
CA ILE A 191 15.80 6.79 6.95
C ILE A 191 15.68 8.31 6.99
N THR A 192 16.65 9.06 6.50
CA THR A 192 16.62 10.54 6.56
C THR A 192 15.47 11.14 5.75
N PRO A 193 15.18 10.74 4.49
CA PRO A 193 14.02 11.23 3.76
C PRO A 193 12.68 10.81 4.39
N ASN A 194 12.60 9.63 4.99
CA ASN A 194 11.39 9.17 5.68
C ASN A 194 11.13 9.99 6.96
N ARG A 195 12.15 10.35 7.72
CA ARG A 195 12.02 11.30 8.85
C ARG A 195 11.56 12.68 8.39
N LYS A 196 12.03 13.17 7.24
CA LYS A 196 11.52 14.42 6.64
C LYS A 196 10.05 14.30 6.25
N LEU A 197 9.65 13.18 5.64
CA LEU A 197 8.26 12.92 5.30
C LEU A 197 7.39 12.86 6.55
N HIS A 198 7.87 12.19 7.62
CA HIS A 198 7.21 12.18 8.93
C HIS A 198 6.94 13.61 9.44
N GLU A 199 7.96 14.49 9.43
CA GLU A 199 7.79 15.87 9.86
C GLU A 199 6.79 16.68 9.02
N VAL A 200 6.61 16.31 7.76
CA VAL A 200 5.59 16.92 6.89
C VAL A 200 4.20 16.38 7.21
N LEU A 201 4.05 15.05 7.29
CA LEU A 201 2.76 14.39 7.50
C LEU A 201 2.14 14.73 8.86
N LYS A 202 2.93 14.76 9.94
CA LYS A 202 2.43 15.07 11.28
C LYS A 202 1.86 16.49 11.42
N ARG A 203 2.15 17.38 10.45
CA ARG A 203 1.60 18.76 10.43
C ARG A 203 0.35 18.86 9.56
N LYS A 204 -0.05 17.78 8.89
CA LYS A 204 -1.27 17.73 8.08
C LYS A 204 -2.46 17.33 8.95
N ASN A 205 -3.62 17.81 8.59
CA ASN A 205 -4.88 17.41 9.24
C ASN A 205 -5.32 16.03 8.68
N LEU A 206 -4.79 14.95 9.26
CA LEU A 206 -5.10 13.55 8.92
C LEU A 206 -4.73 12.64 10.11
N THR A 207 -5.24 11.41 10.13
CA THR A 207 -4.83 10.42 11.13
C THR A 207 -3.51 9.78 10.71
N TYR A 208 -2.50 9.83 11.58
CA TYR A 208 -1.16 9.42 11.21
C TYR A 208 -0.45 8.61 12.30
N HIS A 209 -0.08 7.40 11.94
CA HIS A 209 0.69 6.47 12.77
C HIS A 209 2.10 6.32 12.18
N TYR A 210 3.11 6.65 12.97
CA TYR A 210 4.52 6.52 12.57
C TYR A 210 5.28 5.65 13.54
N LYS A 211 6.11 4.76 12.99
CA LYS A 211 6.92 3.85 13.78
C LYS A 211 8.31 3.69 13.15
N GLU A 212 9.36 3.90 13.93
CA GLU A 212 10.71 3.45 13.60
C GLU A 212 10.93 2.06 14.19
N MET A 213 11.39 1.13 13.38
CA MET A 213 11.77 -0.22 13.82
C MET A 213 13.23 -0.19 14.24
N GLU A 214 13.51 -0.39 15.51
CA GLU A 214 14.87 -0.46 16.04
C GLU A 214 15.63 -1.59 15.37
N ASP A 215 16.89 -1.35 14.96
CA ASP A 215 17.75 -2.25 14.19
C ASP A 215 17.11 -2.74 12.86
N GLY A 216 16.01 -2.12 12.44
CA GLY A 216 15.29 -2.46 11.23
C GLY A 216 16.09 -2.16 9.97
N GLN A 217 16.13 -3.10 9.04
CA GLN A 217 16.78 -2.99 7.74
C GLN A 217 15.76 -3.08 6.61
N HIS A 218 16.12 -2.64 5.41
CA HIS A 218 15.27 -2.64 4.22
C HIS A 218 15.05 -4.04 3.66
N THR A 219 14.39 -4.91 4.42
CA THR A 219 14.15 -6.31 4.05
C THR A 219 12.80 -6.83 4.53
N TRP A 220 12.30 -7.83 3.85
CA TRP A 220 11.05 -8.51 4.19
C TRP A 220 11.01 -9.11 5.60
N LYS A 221 12.15 -9.42 6.20
CA LYS A 221 12.21 -9.86 7.60
C LYS A 221 11.53 -8.88 8.55
N TYR A 222 11.81 -7.59 8.39
CA TYR A 222 11.26 -6.55 9.27
C TYR A 222 9.84 -6.16 8.88
N TRP A 223 9.53 -6.08 7.59
CA TRP A 223 8.17 -5.81 7.11
C TRP A 223 7.19 -6.91 7.51
N GLN A 224 7.61 -8.19 7.43
CA GLN A 224 6.81 -9.31 7.90
C GLN A 224 6.57 -9.25 9.43
N GLN A 225 7.58 -8.89 10.22
CA GLN A 225 7.42 -8.72 11.67
C GLN A 225 6.49 -7.57 12.03
N ASP A 226 6.50 -6.50 11.24
CA ASP A 226 5.65 -5.32 11.44
C ASP A 226 4.20 -5.53 10.96
N LEU A 227 3.99 -6.40 9.99
CA LEU A 227 2.71 -6.58 9.30
C LEU A 227 1.52 -6.81 10.26
N PRO A 228 1.58 -7.68 11.29
CA PRO A 228 0.47 -7.83 12.22
C PRO A 228 0.11 -6.55 12.98
N HIS A 229 1.11 -5.73 13.32
CA HIS A 229 0.89 -4.46 13.98
C HIS A 229 0.26 -3.44 13.03
N ALA A 230 0.75 -3.36 11.79
CA ALA A 230 0.18 -2.48 10.77
C ALA A 230 -1.29 -2.81 10.51
N LEU A 231 -1.63 -4.09 10.37
CA LEU A 231 -3.00 -4.53 10.14
C LEU A 231 -3.93 -4.22 11.32
N ARG A 232 -3.50 -4.46 12.58
CA ARG A 232 -4.27 -4.08 13.77
C ARG A 232 -4.51 -2.57 13.84
N THR A 233 -3.49 -1.78 13.56
CA THR A 233 -3.59 -0.32 13.62
C THR A 233 -4.60 0.23 12.61
N MET A 234 -4.74 -0.43 11.45
CA MET A 234 -5.49 0.11 10.33
C MET A 234 -6.87 -0.53 10.11
N PHE A 235 -7.12 -1.69 10.74
CA PHE A 235 -8.37 -2.43 10.57
C PHE A 235 -9.06 -2.79 11.91
N GLN A 236 -8.70 -2.13 12.98
CA GLN A 236 -9.30 -2.32 14.31
C GLN A 236 -10.49 -1.38 14.53
#